data_e9a46cd0b0c5ea002db36cd4c893a8d1
#
_entry.id   e9a46cd0b0c5ea002db36cd4c893a8d1
#
_cell.length_a   1.000
_cell.length_b   1.000
_cell.length_c   1.000
_cell.angle_alpha   90.00
_cell.angle_beta   90.00
_cell.angle_gamma   90.00
#
_symmetry.space_group_name_H-M   'P 1'
#
loop_
_entity.id
_entity.type
_entity.pdbx_description
1 polymer ?
#
loop_
_entity_poly.entity_id
_entity_poly.type
_entity_poly.pdbx_seq_one_letter_code
_entity_poly.pdbx_strand_id
1 'polypeptide(L)'
;MGKFTRQDLEEAFKLYDETVRKAVKTKDWALWANLFTEDAIYIEHAYGEMRGRDAIREWITKVMAPFPTMFFPQDWVAYDEENDAIVCCVQNVLPHPTDPSIDFRFPNWTRLVYAGNGKFSLEEDVYNPKKDAPEAIRAWRAAGGQFATKEQIQMKHKD
;
A
#
# COMPACT_ATOMS: atom_id res chain seq x y z
N MET A 1 3.65 -6.91 -27.24
CA MET A 1 2.43 -6.13 -26.91
C MET A 1 1.73 -6.83 -25.77
N GLY A 2 1.35 -6.10 -24.75
CA GLY A 2 0.60 -6.66 -23.60
C GLY A 2 -0.77 -7.20 -23.99
N LYS A 3 -1.43 -7.81 -23.03
CA LYS A 3 -2.77 -8.40 -23.19
C LYS A 3 -3.88 -7.37 -23.01
N PHE A 4 -3.59 -6.25 -22.33
CA PHE A 4 -4.55 -5.25 -21.89
C PHE A 4 -4.28 -3.90 -22.57
N THR A 5 -5.35 -3.18 -22.84
CA THR A 5 -5.27 -1.84 -23.41
C THR A 5 -4.92 -0.82 -22.33
N ARG A 6 -4.52 0.37 -22.74
CA ARG A 6 -4.34 1.52 -21.85
C ARG A 6 -5.57 1.76 -20.98
N GLN A 7 -6.75 1.70 -21.56
CA GLN A 7 -8.00 1.89 -20.84
C GLN A 7 -8.20 0.81 -19.78
N ASP A 8 -7.91 -0.47 -20.07
CA ASP A 8 -8.01 -1.55 -19.09
C ASP A 8 -7.09 -1.29 -17.88
N LEU A 9 -5.88 -0.81 -18.12
CA LEU A 9 -4.92 -0.48 -17.07
C LEU A 9 -5.36 0.73 -16.23
N GLU A 10 -5.94 1.75 -16.87
CA GLU A 10 -6.49 2.92 -16.16
C GLU A 10 -7.67 2.54 -15.26
N GLU A 11 -8.59 1.70 -15.75
CA GLU A 11 -9.70 1.18 -14.95
C GLU A 11 -9.22 0.29 -13.80
N ALA A 12 -8.22 -0.56 -14.06
CA ALA A 12 -7.60 -1.39 -13.03
C ALA A 12 -6.94 -0.55 -11.93
N PHE A 13 -6.21 0.50 -12.31
CA PHE A 13 -5.56 1.39 -11.35
C PHE A 13 -6.59 2.20 -10.54
N LYS A 14 -7.65 2.65 -11.16
CA LYS A 14 -8.75 3.31 -10.45
C LYS A 14 -9.35 2.40 -9.37
N LEU A 15 -9.61 1.14 -9.71
CA LEU A 15 -10.09 0.15 -8.74
C LEU A 15 -9.09 -0.07 -7.59
N TYR A 16 -7.81 -0.15 -7.91
CA TYR A 16 -6.73 -0.27 -6.93
C TYR A 16 -6.72 0.92 -5.95
N ASP A 17 -6.66 2.15 -6.46
CA ASP A 17 -6.63 3.36 -5.64
C ASP A 17 -7.89 3.52 -4.77
N GLU A 18 -9.08 3.28 -5.32
CA GLU A 18 -10.34 3.29 -4.57
C GLU A 18 -10.34 2.24 -3.45
N THR A 19 -9.78 1.05 -3.71
CA THR A 19 -9.69 -0.02 -2.72
C THR A 19 -8.69 0.32 -1.60
N VAL A 20 -7.53 0.90 -1.94
CA VAL A 20 -6.57 1.42 -0.94
C VAL A 20 -7.24 2.45 -0.03
N ARG A 21 -7.94 3.43 -0.60
CA ARG A 21 -8.68 4.45 0.17
C ARG A 21 -9.73 3.84 1.08
N LYS A 22 -10.45 2.82 0.60
CA LYS A 22 -11.43 2.08 1.40
C LYS A 22 -10.77 1.31 2.53
N ALA A 23 -9.67 0.60 2.27
CA ALA A 23 -8.90 -0.12 3.29
C ALA A 23 -8.38 0.83 4.37
N VAL A 24 -7.83 1.99 3.99
CA VAL A 24 -7.41 3.04 4.93
C VAL A 24 -8.58 3.51 5.80
N LYS A 25 -9.74 3.79 5.21
CA LYS A 25 -10.92 4.28 5.93
C LYS A 25 -11.50 3.24 6.89
N THR A 26 -11.61 2.00 6.45
CA THR A 26 -12.24 0.90 7.22
C THR A 26 -11.26 0.17 8.13
N LYS A 27 -9.95 0.33 7.91
CA LYS A 27 -8.87 -0.44 8.54
C LYS A 27 -8.89 -1.93 8.18
N ASP A 28 -9.58 -2.28 7.11
CA ASP A 28 -9.67 -3.64 6.58
C ASP A 28 -8.76 -3.80 5.36
N TRP A 29 -7.56 -4.23 5.60
CA TRP A 29 -6.56 -4.45 4.55
C TRP A 29 -6.77 -5.77 3.77
N ALA A 30 -7.67 -6.63 4.24
CA ALA A 30 -8.09 -7.79 3.44
C ALA A 30 -8.78 -7.37 2.14
N LEU A 31 -9.46 -6.22 2.12
CA LEU A 31 -10.05 -5.64 0.91
C LEU A 31 -9.01 -5.41 -0.18
N TRP A 32 -7.87 -4.81 0.20
CA TRP A 32 -6.75 -4.58 -0.72
C TRP A 32 -6.10 -5.90 -1.14
N ALA A 33 -5.83 -6.81 -0.20
CA ALA A 33 -5.24 -8.11 -0.51
C ALA A 33 -6.10 -8.93 -1.50
N ASN A 34 -7.42 -8.73 -1.50
CA ASN A 34 -8.32 -9.39 -2.45
C ASN A 34 -8.14 -8.91 -3.90
N LEU A 35 -7.39 -7.83 -4.16
CA LEU A 35 -7.01 -7.42 -5.51
C LEU A 35 -5.93 -8.30 -6.14
N PHE A 36 -5.32 -9.20 -5.39
CA PHE A 36 -4.27 -10.08 -5.91
C PHE A 36 -4.81 -11.42 -6.39
N THR A 37 -4.12 -12.01 -7.40
CA THR A 37 -4.37 -13.40 -7.79
C THR A 37 -3.95 -14.36 -6.66
N GLU A 38 -4.42 -15.60 -6.69
CA GLU A 38 -4.11 -16.58 -5.64
C GLU A 38 -2.61 -16.87 -5.54
N ASP A 39 -1.90 -16.81 -6.67
CA ASP A 39 -0.47 -17.07 -6.82
C ASP A 39 0.38 -15.80 -6.93
N ALA A 40 -0.20 -14.62 -6.66
CA ALA A 40 0.50 -13.34 -6.78
C ALA A 40 1.78 -13.28 -5.97
N ILE A 41 2.70 -12.44 -6.44
CA ILE A 41 3.96 -12.14 -5.76
C ILE A 41 3.96 -10.68 -5.32
N TYR A 42 4.29 -10.44 -4.06
CA TYR A 42 4.55 -9.10 -3.54
C TYR A 42 6.01 -8.99 -3.12
N ILE A 43 6.71 -8.01 -3.68
CA ILE A 43 8.13 -7.76 -3.39
C ILE A 43 8.24 -6.48 -2.58
N GLU A 44 8.67 -6.63 -1.33
CA GLU A 44 8.92 -5.54 -0.42
C GLU A 44 10.38 -5.59 0.05
N HIS A 45 11.17 -4.57 -0.33
CA HIS A 45 12.63 -4.62 -0.19
C HIS A 45 13.15 -4.59 1.25
N ALA A 46 12.33 -4.22 2.25
CA ALA A 46 12.70 -4.29 3.66
C ALA A 46 12.25 -5.60 4.34
N TYR A 47 11.14 -6.20 3.87
CA TYR A 47 10.53 -7.38 4.50
C TYR A 47 10.73 -8.66 3.70
N GLY A 48 11.03 -8.56 2.41
CA GLY A 48 11.24 -9.70 1.53
C GLY A 48 10.10 -9.92 0.56
N GLU A 49 9.90 -11.17 0.16
CA GLU A 49 8.95 -11.56 -0.87
C GLU A 49 7.82 -12.40 -0.25
N MET A 50 6.58 -11.98 -0.45
CA MET A 50 5.39 -12.73 -0.07
C MET A 50 4.80 -13.41 -1.30
N ARG A 51 4.62 -14.73 -1.22
CA ARG A 51 4.07 -15.56 -2.30
C ARG A 51 2.68 -16.04 -1.96
N GLY A 52 1.73 -15.69 -2.82
CA GLY A 52 0.32 -16.01 -2.70
C GLY A 52 -0.47 -14.93 -1.94
N ARG A 53 -1.73 -14.78 -2.35
CA ARG A 53 -2.65 -13.77 -1.80
C ARG A 53 -2.80 -13.87 -0.28
N ASP A 54 -2.81 -15.05 0.29
CA ASP A 54 -2.98 -15.23 1.74
C ASP A 54 -1.75 -14.75 2.52
N ALA A 55 -0.54 -15.00 2.00
CA ALA A 55 0.69 -14.45 2.58
C ALA A 55 0.74 -12.92 2.49
N ILE A 56 0.30 -12.34 1.37
CA ILE A 56 0.18 -10.90 1.18
C ILE A 56 -0.82 -10.31 2.20
N ARG A 57 -1.97 -10.97 2.38
CA ARG A 57 -3.00 -10.53 3.34
C ARG A 57 -2.47 -10.55 4.78
N GLU A 58 -1.82 -11.62 5.17
CA GLU A 58 -1.23 -11.74 6.51
C GLU A 58 -0.18 -10.67 6.77
N TRP A 59 0.71 -10.45 5.80
CA TRP A 59 1.76 -9.44 5.91
C TRP A 59 1.20 -8.01 5.99
N ILE A 60 0.34 -7.60 5.05
CA ILE A 60 -0.20 -6.23 5.03
C ILE A 60 -1.00 -5.91 6.30
N THR A 61 -1.76 -6.88 6.79
CA THR A 61 -2.53 -6.73 8.01
C THR A 61 -1.61 -6.46 9.21
N LYS A 62 -0.50 -7.19 9.32
CA LYS A 62 0.49 -7.02 10.40
C LYS A 62 1.25 -5.69 10.27
N VAL A 63 1.71 -5.33 9.07
CA VAL A 63 2.53 -4.13 8.88
C VAL A 63 1.73 -2.84 9.02
N MET A 64 0.45 -2.85 8.66
CA MET A 64 -0.42 -1.67 8.78
C MET A 64 -1.06 -1.52 10.17
N ALA A 65 -1.15 -2.57 10.95
CA ALA A 65 -1.78 -2.55 12.25
C ALA A 65 -1.22 -1.48 13.22
N PRO A 66 0.11 -1.22 13.29
CA PRO A 66 0.65 -0.16 14.13
C PRO A 66 0.32 1.26 13.65
N PHE A 67 -0.10 1.44 12.39
CA PHE A 67 -0.27 2.74 11.72
C PHE A 67 -1.72 3.00 11.29
N PRO A 68 -2.68 3.10 12.23
CA PRO A 68 -4.10 3.19 11.90
C PRO A 68 -4.51 4.48 11.18
N THR A 69 -3.65 5.50 11.19
CA THR A 69 -3.93 6.80 10.58
C THR A 69 -3.11 7.06 9.31
N MET A 70 -2.22 6.13 8.94
CA MET A 70 -1.42 6.27 7.71
C MET A 70 -2.33 6.20 6.48
N PHE A 71 -2.02 7.04 5.48
CA PHE A 71 -2.74 7.07 4.20
C PHE A 71 -1.76 7.32 3.04
N PHE A 72 -2.24 7.10 1.81
CA PHE A 72 -1.38 6.94 0.64
C PHE A 72 -1.85 7.80 -0.53
N PRO A 73 -1.64 9.14 -0.51
CA PRO A 73 -1.95 9.98 -1.67
C PRO A 73 -0.99 9.69 -2.82
N GLN A 74 -1.55 9.63 -4.02
CA GLN A 74 -0.81 9.41 -5.26
C GLN A 74 -0.26 10.74 -5.78
N ASP A 75 1.02 10.75 -6.17
CA ASP A 75 1.67 11.90 -6.83
C ASP A 75 1.54 11.81 -8.36
N TRP A 76 1.81 10.63 -8.93
CA TRP A 76 1.74 10.38 -10.36
C TRP A 76 1.56 8.89 -10.67
N VAL A 77 1.10 8.61 -11.88
CA VAL A 77 0.95 7.26 -12.42
C VAL A 77 1.42 7.21 -13.88
N ALA A 78 2.07 6.13 -14.26
CA ALA A 78 2.45 5.80 -15.61
C ALA A 78 2.01 4.36 -15.94
N TYR A 79 1.83 4.10 -17.23
CA TYR A 79 1.33 2.82 -17.70
C TYR A 79 2.26 2.24 -18.75
N ASP A 80 2.61 0.99 -18.61
CA ASP A 80 3.43 0.20 -19.52
C ASP A 80 2.55 -0.88 -20.17
N GLU A 81 1.96 -0.53 -21.30
CA GLU A 81 1.03 -1.40 -22.05
C GLU A 81 1.74 -2.64 -22.63
N GLU A 82 3.05 -2.59 -22.82
CA GLU A 82 3.79 -3.74 -23.35
C GLU A 82 3.93 -4.86 -22.32
N ASN A 83 4.01 -4.50 -21.04
CA ASN A 83 4.20 -5.42 -19.94
C ASN A 83 2.97 -5.58 -19.03
N ASP A 84 1.81 -5.06 -19.46
CA ASP A 84 0.57 -5.06 -18.65
C ASP A 84 0.79 -4.43 -17.25
N ALA A 85 1.67 -3.43 -17.17
CA ALA A 85 2.12 -2.89 -15.91
C ALA A 85 1.70 -1.43 -15.68
N ILE A 86 1.56 -1.11 -14.41
CA ILE A 86 1.27 0.24 -13.91
C ILE A 86 2.37 0.59 -12.93
N VAL A 87 2.94 1.79 -13.07
CA VAL A 87 3.93 2.31 -12.12
C VAL A 87 3.41 3.62 -11.57
N CYS A 88 3.39 3.74 -10.26
CA CYS A 88 2.95 4.98 -9.61
C CYS A 88 3.89 5.39 -8.47
N CYS A 89 3.84 6.65 -8.11
CA CYS A 89 4.43 7.14 -6.89
C CYS A 89 3.30 7.47 -5.90
N VAL A 90 3.35 6.86 -4.73
CA VAL A 90 2.49 7.21 -3.61
C VAL A 90 3.33 7.74 -2.46
N GLN A 91 2.77 8.64 -1.67
CA GLN A 91 3.37 9.07 -0.43
C GLN A 91 2.85 8.19 0.72
N ASN A 92 3.74 7.69 1.55
CA ASN A 92 3.36 7.08 2.83
C ASN A 92 3.25 8.20 3.86
N VAL A 93 2.03 8.62 4.21
CA VAL A 93 1.78 9.81 5.02
C VAL A 93 1.36 9.44 6.44
N LEU A 94 2.11 9.95 7.41
CA LEU A 94 1.79 9.92 8.83
C LEU A 94 1.29 11.33 9.22
N PRO A 95 -0.02 11.53 9.46
CA PRO A 95 -0.54 12.84 9.83
C PRO A 95 -0.02 13.26 11.22
N HIS A 96 0.23 14.56 11.39
CA HIS A 96 0.57 15.10 12.71
C HIS A 96 -0.58 14.85 13.71
N PRO A 97 -0.29 14.43 14.95
CA PRO A 97 -1.35 14.02 15.90
C PRO A 97 -2.37 15.09 16.24
N THR A 98 -1.98 16.38 16.20
CA THR A 98 -2.83 17.50 16.64
C THR A 98 -2.90 18.67 15.64
N ASP A 99 -2.04 18.71 14.64
CA ASP A 99 -2.02 19.77 13.62
C ASP A 99 -2.28 19.20 12.22
N PRO A 100 -3.48 19.37 11.65
CA PRO A 100 -3.82 18.80 10.34
C PRO A 100 -3.08 19.45 9.17
N SER A 101 -2.37 20.57 9.39
CA SER A 101 -1.56 21.23 8.36
C SER A 101 -0.17 20.63 8.18
N ILE A 102 0.24 19.76 9.11
CA ILE A 102 1.55 19.13 9.14
C ILE A 102 1.41 17.62 8.94
N ASP A 103 2.28 17.06 8.14
CA ASP A 103 2.42 15.61 8.02
C ASP A 103 3.90 15.21 7.85
N PHE A 104 4.15 13.92 8.02
CA PHE A 104 5.45 13.30 7.84
C PHE A 104 5.32 12.23 6.77
N ARG A 105 6.12 12.30 5.71
CA ARG A 105 5.94 11.43 4.56
C ARG A 105 7.24 10.94 3.97
N PHE A 106 7.15 9.84 3.25
CA PHE A 106 8.19 9.36 2.37
C PHE A 106 7.58 8.75 1.10
N PRO A 107 8.25 8.91 -0.06
CA PRO A 107 7.75 8.38 -1.32
C PRO A 107 7.97 6.88 -1.41
N ASN A 108 7.06 6.21 -2.10
CA ASN A 108 7.16 4.83 -2.54
C ASN A 108 6.77 4.72 -4.01
N TRP A 109 7.58 4.07 -4.81
CA TRP A 109 7.23 3.74 -6.19
C TRP A 109 6.71 2.31 -6.21
N THR A 110 5.47 2.16 -6.63
CA THR A 110 4.80 0.87 -6.73
C THR A 110 4.70 0.47 -8.18
N ARG A 111 5.15 -0.73 -8.51
CA ARG A 111 4.91 -1.39 -9.78
C ARG A 111 3.89 -2.49 -9.62
N LEU A 112 2.81 -2.43 -10.39
CA LEU A 112 1.74 -3.42 -10.43
C LEU A 112 1.76 -4.13 -11.78
N VAL A 113 1.54 -5.45 -11.82
CA VAL A 113 1.27 -6.18 -13.06
C VAL A 113 -0.17 -6.66 -13.06
N TYR A 114 -0.94 -6.18 -14.03
CA TYR A 114 -2.35 -6.49 -14.14
C TYR A 114 -2.55 -7.90 -14.75
N ALA A 115 -3.46 -8.66 -14.17
CA ALA A 115 -3.78 -10.02 -14.59
C ALA A 115 -5.18 -10.18 -15.19
N GLY A 116 -5.93 -9.07 -15.28
CA GLY A 116 -7.33 -9.09 -15.71
C GLY A 116 -8.32 -9.27 -14.54
N ASN A 117 -9.59 -9.04 -14.82
CA ASN A 117 -10.70 -9.21 -13.87
C ASN A 117 -10.51 -8.45 -12.54
N GLY A 118 -9.89 -7.26 -12.58
CA GLY A 118 -9.60 -6.46 -11.40
C GLY A 118 -8.55 -7.07 -10.47
N LYS A 119 -7.66 -7.94 -10.99
CA LYS A 119 -6.62 -8.62 -10.21
C LYS A 119 -5.22 -8.26 -10.69
N PHE A 120 -4.28 -8.32 -9.75
CA PHE A 120 -2.86 -8.10 -9.99
C PHE A 120 -2.08 -9.37 -9.64
N SER A 121 -1.13 -9.74 -10.50
CA SER A 121 -0.26 -10.91 -10.28
C SER A 121 1.05 -10.55 -9.61
N LEU A 122 1.41 -9.28 -9.59
CA LEU A 122 2.61 -8.78 -8.94
C LEU A 122 2.40 -7.35 -8.42
N GLU A 123 2.96 -7.09 -7.27
CA GLU A 123 3.27 -5.74 -6.78
C GLU A 123 4.72 -5.70 -6.27
N GLU A 124 5.41 -4.63 -6.59
CA GLU A 124 6.75 -4.35 -6.09
C GLU A 124 6.83 -2.92 -5.59
N ASP A 125 7.24 -2.74 -4.33
CA ASP A 125 7.43 -1.45 -3.70
C ASP A 125 8.91 -1.08 -3.60
N VAL A 126 9.24 0.12 -4.08
CA VAL A 126 10.59 0.65 -4.09
C VAL A 126 10.63 1.98 -3.34
N TYR A 127 11.21 1.96 -2.15
CA TYR A 127 11.43 3.14 -1.32
C TYR A 127 12.77 3.01 -0.59
N ASN A 128 13.14 3.99 0.22
CA ASN A 128 14.36 3.92 1.00
C ASN A 128 14.07 3.48 2.46
N PRO A 129 14.16 2.17 2.77
CA PRO A 129 13.85 1.65 4.10
C PRO A 129 14.90 1.99 5.16
N LYS A 130 16.10 2.45 4.75
CA LYS A 130 17.19 2.77 5.68
C LYS A 130 17.23 4.24 6.10
N LYS A 131 16.66 5.13 5.30
CA LYS A 131 16.72 6.57 5.54
C LYS A 131 15.33 7.20 5.60
N ASP A 132 14.63 7.28 4.48
CA ASP A 132 13.44 8.13 4.35
C ASP A 132 12.29 7.64 5.25
N ALA A 133 11.99 6.35 5.26
CA ALA A 133 10.94 5.77 6.10
C ALA A 133 11.26 5.91 7.61
N PRO A 134 12.47 5.53 8.10
CA PRO A 134 12.82 5.74 9.51
C PRO A 134 12.85 7.21 9.93
N GLU A 135 13.30 8.13 9.05
CA GLU A 135 13.31 9.58 9.35
C GLU A 135 11.89 10.12 9.52
N ALA A 136 10.97 9.79 8.62
CA ALA A 136 9.57 10.20 8.72
C ALA A 136 8.91 9.66 9.99
N ILE A 137 9.12 8.37 10.31
CA ILE A 137 8.57 7.75 11.52
C ILE A 137 9.15 8.38 12.79
N ARG A 138 10.46 8.63 12.85
CA ARG A 138 11.08 9.30 14.01
C ARG A 138 10.54 10.72 14.20
N ALA A 139 10.42 11.50 13.14
CA ALA A 139 9.87 12.85 13.19
C ALA A 139 8.41 12.85 13.67
N TRP A 140 7.59 11.94 13.13
CA TRP A 140 6.22 11.74 13.58
C TRP A 140 6.14 11.35 15.07
N ARG A 141 7.00 10.43 15.52
CA ARG A 141 7.08 10.05 16.94
C ARG A 141 7.49 11.23 17.83
N ALA A 142 8.46 12.03 17.41
CA ALA A 142 8.89 13.24 18.12
C ALA A 142 7.78 14.29 18.23
N ALA A 143 6.87 14.34 17.25
CA ALA A 143 5.69 15.20 17.26
C ALA A 143 4.51 14.65 18.11
N GLY A 144 4.69 13.51 18.79
CA GLY A 144 3.68 12.90 19.63
C GLY A 144 2.89 11.76 18.97
N GLY A 145 3.25 11.36 17.74
CA GLY A 145 2.67 10.21 17.06
C GLY A 145 2.86 8.92 17.87
N GLN A 146 1.86 8.06 17.88
CA GLN A 146 1.90 6.81 18.65
C GLN A 146 1.44 5.63 17.80
N PHE A 147 2.17 4.52 17.88
CA PHE A 147 1.74 3.26 17.32
C PHE A 147 0.47 2.76 18.04
N ALA A 148 -0.40 2.06 17.32
CA ALA A 148 -1.54 1.41 17.94
C ALA A 148 -1.08 0.36 18.98
N THR A 149 -1.77 0.28 20.11
CA THR A 149 -1.48 -0.73 21.13
C THR A 149 -1.90 -2.12 20.65
N LYS A 150 -1.38 -3.17 21.33
CA LYS A 150 -1.76 -4.55 21.02
C LYS A 150 -3.26 -4.79 21.16
N GLU A 151 -3.89 -4.18 22.16
CA GLU A 151 -5.33 -4.25 22.38
C GLU A 151 -6.12 -3.60 21.24
N GLN A 152 -5.68 -2.43 20.76
CA GLN A 152 -6.30 -1.75 19.63
C GLN A 152 -6.18 -2.57 18.34
N ILE A 153 -5.03 -3.23 18.12
CA ILE A 153 -4.81 -4.12 16.99
C ILE A 153 -5.75 -5.34 17.07
N GLN A 154 -5.85 -5.98 18.23
CA GLN A 154 -6.71 -7.16 18.44
C GLN A 154 -8.18 -6.85 18.25
N MET A 155 -8.64 -5.69 18.67
CA MET A 155 -10.04 -5.26 18.50
C MET A 155 -10.41 -5.06 17.02
N LYS A 156 -9.47 -4.70 16.18
CA LYS A 156 -9.69 -4.50 14.73
C LYS A 156 -9.75 -5.78 13.90
N HIS A 157 -9.33 -6.90 14.49
CA HIS A 157 -9.28 -8.19 13.79
C HIS A 157 -10.29 -9.21 14.32
N LYS A 158 -11.23 -8.77 15.19
CA LYS A 158 -12.24 -9.64 15.78
C LYS A 158 -13.60 -9.58 15.10
N ASP A 159 -13.77 -8.71 14.09
CA ASP A 159 -15.02 -8.55 13.34
C ASP A 159 -14.99 -9.26 11.99
#